data_67ff81468d9fa64eb7c7d26289b58e7c
#
_entry.id   67ff81468d9fa64eb7c7d26289b58e7c
#
_cell.length_a   1.000
_cell.length_b   1.000
_cell.length_c   1.000
_cell.angle_alpha   90.00
_cell.angle_beta   90.00
_cell.angle_gamma   90.00
#
_symmetry.space_group_name_H-M   'P 1'
#
loop_
_entity.id
_entity.type
_entity.pdbx_description
1 polymer ?
#
loop_
_entity_poly.entity_id
_entity_poly.type
_entity_poly.pdbx_seq_one_letter_code
_entity_poly.pdbx_strand_id
1 'polypeptide(L)'
;YGFVFQYGVDDIGIGNRGTKLKTDNYSLALYNTKLKDNHIFTDALIGLSVLDINQKRVTEYSNTLKGNRNGHQIFSSFNFGKRLADEKINFNPSIKLDLGYTKLKSFNEKTLLGNTLEDALGYDAQNIKSALTTIGLLIDTSDKMEDKIFNHHGRLDYIADLSQSSDAEFYYLNDQSTIYNYKVDNKLKHNFKIGYGFDVSLISGWSLVGNFERFKSNGKGHSNDIYLSVGYVPTDKMEFAFDMNNFENTNLSLTNKLDRFDLKMSSNYNFLSDIPDYGAKIDISGKF
;
A
#
# COMPACT_ATOMS: atom_id res chain seq x y z
N TYR A 1 13.34 -16.52 7.10
CA TYR A 1 13.87 -15.16 6.92
C TYR A 1 14.16 -14.91 5.45
N GLY A 2 14.08 -13.66 5.06
CA GLY A 2 14.39 -13.23 3.71
C GLY A 2 14.60 -11.72 3.64
N PHE A 3 14.89 -11.25 2.44
CA PHE A 3 14.96 -9.83 2.14
C PHE A 3 14.03 -9.49 0.99
N VAL A 4 13.60 -8.23 0.95
CA VAL A 4 12.75 -7.69 -0.11
C VAL A 4 13.36 -6.37 -0.56
N PHE A 5 13.49 -6.19 -1.87
CA PHE A 5 13.74 -4.91 -2.51
C PHE A 5 12.46 -4.46 -3.20
N GLN A 6 12.08 -3.20 -3.02
CA GLN A 6 10.90 -2.63 -3.64
C GLN A 6 11.23 -1.28 -4.27
N TYR A 7 10.71 -1.06 -5.45
CA TYR A 7 10.62 0.24 -6.09
C TYR A 7 9.13 0.60 -6.26
N GLY A 8 8.75 1.79 -5.86
CA GLY A 8 7.39 2.31 -5.98
C GLY A 8 7.39 3.73 -6.53
N VAL A 9 6.34 4.06 -7.26
CA VAL A 9 6.08 5.41 -7.78
C VAL A 9 4.66 5.80 -7.40
N ASP A 10 4.53 6.98 -6.76
CA ASP A 10 3.25 7.62 -6.52
C ASP A 10 3.18 8.90 -7.35
N ASP A 11 2.09 9.09 -8.08
CA ASP A 11 1.78 10.35 -8.81
C ASP A 11 0.41 10.85 -8.35
N ILE A 12 0.42 11.97 -7.61
CA ILE A 12 -0.76 12.55 -6.99
C ILE A 12 -1.07 13.89 -7.63
N GLY A 13 -2.24 14.01 -8.26
CA GLY A 13 -2.80 15.29 -8.69
C GLY A 13 -3.50 15.99 -7.54
N ILE A 14 -3.27 17.27 -7.35
CA ILE A 14 -3.87 18.10 -6.29
C ILE A 14 -4.73 19.19 -6.92
N GLY A 15 -6.04 19.08 -6.73
CA GLY A 15 -7.01 19.98 -7.33
C GLY A 15 -7.05 19.87 -8.87
N ASN A 16 -7.62 20.87 -9.52
CA ASN A 16 -7.86 20.88 -10.98
C ASN A 16 -6.91 21.81 -11.76
N ARG A 17 -5.95 22.46 -11.09
CA ARG A 17 -5.03 23.45 -11.70
C ARG A 17 -3.71 22.84 -12.19
N GLY A 18 -3.54 21.52 -12.07
CA GLY A 18 -2.33 20.82 -12.52
C GLY A 18 -1.17 20.80 -11.51
N THR A 19 -1.45 21.08 -10.22
CA THR A 19 -0.51 20.81 -9.13
C THR A 19 -0.33 19.30 -8.99
N LYS A 20 0.93 18.83 -8.92
CA LYS A 20 1.27 17.41 -8.86
C LYS A 20 2.38 17.16 -7.85
N LEU A 21 2.32 15.99 -7.22
CA LEU A 21 3.37 15.44 -6.39
C LEU A 21 3.73 14.06 -6.91
N LYS A 22 4.97 13.86 -7.32
CA LYS A 22 5.49 12.56 -7.73
C LYS A 22 6.54 12.11 -6.74
N THR A 23 6.39 10.89 -6.21
CA THR A 23 7.36 10.28 -5.29
C THR A 23 7.90 8.99 -5.88
N ASP A 24 9.21 8.90 -6.04
CA ASP A 24 9.93 7.67 -6.32
C ASP A 24 10.48 7.13 -4.99
N ASN A 25 10.16 5.88 -4.67
CA ASN A 25 10.53 5.21 -3.42
C ASN A 25 11.34 3.95 -3.68
N TYR A 26 12.52 3.86 -3.10
CA TYR A 26 13.41 2.68 -3.13
C TYR A 26 13.54 2.14 -1.71
N SER A 27 13.12 0.91 -1.49
CA SER A 27 13.11 0.27 -0.17
C SER A 27 13.85 -1.05 -0.17
N LEU A 28 14.56 -1.31 0.92
CA LEU A 28 15.14 -2.61 1.24
C LEU A 28 14.67 -3.02 2.62
N ALA A 29 14.14 -4.24 2.77
CA ALA A 29 13.70 -4.76 4.04
C ALA A 29 14.17 -6.19 4.27
N LEU A 30 14.42 -6.51 5.54
CA LEU A 30 14.64 -7.86 6.05
C LEU A 30 13.37 -8.31 6.76
N TYR A 31 12.98 -9.56 6.58
CA TYR A 31 11.84 -10.13 7.27
C TYR A 31 12.14 -11.50 7.85
N ASN A 32 11.42 -11.83 8.90
CA ASN A 32 11.42 -13.15 9.52
C ASN A 32 9.99 -13.54 9.88
N THR A 33 9.57 -14.73 9.44
CA THR A 33 8.30 -15.33 9.81
C THR A 33 8.56 -16.65 10.52
N LYS A 34 7.97 -16.86 11.68
CA LYS A 34 8.12 -18.07 12.47
C LYS A 34 6.77 -18.55 13.00
N LEU A 35 6.47 -19.80 12.74
CA LEU A 35 5.38 -20.55 13.37
C LEU A 35 6.00 -21.56 14.34
N LYS A 36 5.57 -21.55 15.59
CA LYS A 36 6.00 -22.47 16.65
C LYS A 36 5.02 -23.67 16.75
N ASP A 37 5.47 -24.77 17.33
CA ASP A 37 4.67 -26.01 17.51
C ASP A 37 3.39 -25.79 18.34
N ASN A 38 3.38 -24.80 19.23
CA ASN A 38 2.21 -24.38 20.00
C ASN A 38 1.26 -23.44 19.23
N HIS A 39 1.40 -23.38 17.92
CA HIS A 39 0.59 -22.56 17.01
C HIS A 39 0.74 -21.04 17.19
N ILE A 40 1.75 -20.58 17.91
CA ILE A 40 2.10 -19.16 17.99
C ILE A 40 2.89 -18.78 16.74
N PHE A 41 2.45 -17.72 16.06
CA PHE A 41 3.20 -17.14 14.94
C PHE A 41 3.76 -15.77 15.30
N THR A 42 4.90 -15.47 14.71
CA THR A 42 5.56 -14.17 14.84
C THR A 42 6.10 -13.76 13.48
N ASP A 43 5.76 -12.55 13.05
CA ASP A 43 6.31 -11.93 11.87
C ASP A 43 7.04 -10.66 12.27
N ALA A 44 8.22 -10.46 11.77
CA ALA A 44 9.01 -9.26 11.99
C ALA A 44 9.57 -8.77 10.66
N LEU A 45 9.52 -7.47 10.45
CA LEU A 45 10.09 -6.81 9.29
C LEU A 45 10.77 -5.52 9.75
N ILE A 46 11.95 -5.23 9.20
CA ILE A 46 12.64 -3.96 9.36
C ILE A 46 13.19 -3.54 8.00
N GLY A 47 13.02 -2.26 7.66
CA GLY A 47 13.44 -1.76 6.35
C GLY A 47 13.90 -0.31 6.38
N LEU A 48 14.56 0.05 5.30
CA LEU A 48 15.04 1.38 5.00
C LEU A 48 14.51 1.80 3.63
N SER A 49 14.17 3.08 3.49
CA SER A 49 13.75 3.66 2.20
C SER A 49 14.47 4.96 1.91
N VAL A 50 14.65 5.20 0.62
CA VAL A 50 15.05 6.50 0.07
C VAL A 50 13.90 7.03 -0.76
N LEU A 51 13.51 8.28 -0.51
CA LEU A 51 12.42 8.97 -1.17
C LEU A 51 12.97 10.09 -2.03
N ASP A 52 12.54 10.17 -3.28
CA ASP A 52 12.76 11.31 -4.16
C ASP A 52 11.39 11.88 -4.54
N ILE A 53 11.12 13.10 -4.05
CA ILE A 53 9.82 13.75 -4.15
C ILE A 53 9.93 14.95 -5.07
N ASN A 54 9.24 14.88 -6.21
CA ASN A 54 9.17 15.93 -7.20
C ASN A 54 7.81 16.62 -7.11
N GLN A 55 7.82 17.91 -6.78
CA GLN A 55 6.62 18.73 -6.64
C GLN A 55 6.52 19.71 -7.82
N LYS A 56 5.31 19.81 -8.38
CA LYS A 56 4.89 20.88 -9.30
C LYS A 56 3.69 21.57 -8.66
N ARG A 57 3.83 22.84 -8.28
CA ARG A 57 2.73 23.67 -7.76
C ARG A 57 2.33 24.73 -8.77
N VAL A 58 1.04 24.86 -9.00
CA VAL A 58 0.47 25.91 -9.85
C VAL A 58 -0.30 26.87 -8.96
N THR A 59 0.11 28.14 -8.95
CA THR A 59 -0.50 29.18 -8.13
C THR A 59 -1.81 29.70 -8.75
N GLU A 60 -2.53 30.55 -8.02
CA GLU A 60 -3.76 31.19 -8.52
C GLU A 60 -3.52 32.04 -9.75
N TYR A 61 -2.34 32.65 -9.86
CA TYR A 61 -1.94 33.48 -11.00
C TYR A 61 -1.29 32.67 -12.13
N SER A 62 -1.50 31.34 -12.15
CA SER A 62 -0.95 30.41 -13.14
C SER A 62 0.57 30.32 -13.19
N ASN A 63 1.28 30.81 -12.17
CA ASN A 63 2.72 30.60 -12.04
C ASN A 63 2.97 29.12 -11.72
N THR A 64 3.93 28.53 -12.42
CA THR A 64 4.34 27.16 -12.17
C THR A 64 5.67 27.13 -11.43
N LEU A 65 5.65 26.52 -10.26
CA LEU A 65 6.78 26.35 -9.37
C LEU A 65 7.13 24.87 -9.27
N LYS A 66 8.40 24.53 -9.24
CA LYS A 66 8.89 23.16 -9.10
C LYS A 66 9.80 23.07 -7.88
N GLY A 67 9.70 21.95 -7.17
CA GLY A 67 10.58 21.59 -6.06
C GLY A 67 11.00 20.14 -6.14
N ASN A 68 12.19 19.84 -5.65
CA ASN A 68 12.66 18.49 -5.43
C ASN A 68 13.05 18.34 -3.97
N ARG A 69 12.55 17.30 -3.32
CA ARG A 69 12.79 17.03 -1.91
C ARG A 69 13.20 15.57 -1.74
N ASN A 70 14.32 15.34 -1.10
CA ASN A 70 14.78 14.01 -0.76
C ASN A 70 14.39 13.64 0.68
N GLY A 71 14.14 12.37 0.92
CA GLY A 71 13.87 11.83 2.23
C GLY A 71 14.50 10.47 2.47
N HIS A 72 14.60 10.12 3.75
CA HIS A 72 15.00 8.79 4.20
C HIS A 72 13.98 8.30 5.21
N GLN A 73 13.66 7.02 5.15
CA GLN A 73 12.73 6.40 6.09
C GLN A 73 13.34 5.14 6.66
N ILE A 74 13.15 4.93 7.96
CA ILE A 74 13.27 3.63 8.62
C ILE A 74 11.89 3.18 9.04
N PHE A 75 11.57 1.92 8.80
CA PHE A 75 10.29 1.36 9.17
C PHE A 75 10.43 -0.06 9.72
N SER A 76 9.51 -0.47 10.57
CA SER A 76 9.43 -1.82 11.10
C SER A 76 7.99 -2.24 11.32
N SER A 77 7.75 -3.54 11.24
CA SER A 77 6.48 -4.18 11.52
C SER A 77 6.71 -5.42 12.35
N PHE A 78 5.96 -5.57 13.45
CA PHE A 78 5.97 -6.75 14.30
C PHE A 78 4.55 -7.26 14.44
N ASN A 79 4.32 -8.52 14.12
CA ASN A 79 3.04 -9.17 14.26
C ASN A 79 3.22 -10.42 15.14
N PHE A 80 2.36 -10.54 16.13
CA PHE A 80 2.33 -11.68 17.04
C PHE A 80 0.90 -12.19 17.13
N GLY A 81 0.72 -13.50 17.02
CA GLY A 81 -0.60 -14.09 17.10
C GLY A 81 -0.56 -15.59 17.42
N LYS A 82 -1.74 -16.15 17.53
CA LYS A 82 -1.92 -17.59 17.79
C LYS A 82 -2.99 -18.14 16.87
N ARG A 83 -2.74 -19.30 16.30
CA ARG A 83 -3.75 -20.08 15.58
C ARG A 83 -4.47 -20.96 16.57
N LEU A 84 -5.75 -20.74 16.73
CA LEU A 84 -6.65 -21.57 17.53
C LEU A 84 -7.49 -22.36 16.52
N ALA A 85 -7.10 -23.61 16.27
CA ALA A 85 -7.77 -24.47 15.32
C ALA A 85 -8.81 -25.33 16.04
N ASP A 86 -10.02 -25.37 15.49
CA ASP A 86 -11.03 -26.39 15.74
C ASP A 86 -11.24 -27.15 14.42
N GLU A 87 -11.96 -28.27 14.43
CA GLU A 87 -12.10 -29.18 13.28
C GLU A 87 -12.49 -28.50 11.97
N LYS A 88 -13.25 -27.41 12.01
CA LYS A 88 -13.75 -26.70 10.83
C LYS A 88 -13.42 -25.21 10.78
N ILE A 89 -13.08 -24.62 11.93
CA ILE A 89 -12.93 -23.16 12.04
C ILE A 89 -11.59 -22.85 12.71
N ASN A 90 -10.82 -21.99 12.09
CA ASN A 90 -9.58 -21.44 12.67
C ASN A 90 -9.82 -20.00 13.12
N PHE A 91 -9.46 -19.69 14.36
CA PHE A 91 -9.43 -18.35 14.89
C PHE A 91 -7.97 -17.92 15.06
N ASN A 92 -7.61 -16.80 14.46
CA ASN A 92 -6.24 -16.31 14.47
C ASN A 92 -6.20 -14.89 15.09
N PRO A 93 -6.33 -14.76 16.42
CA PRO A 93 -6.12 -13.47 17.08
C PRO A 93 -4.67 -13.03 16.94
N SER A 94 -4.48 -11.74 16.72
CA SER A 94 -3.14 -11.15 16.55
C SER A 94 -3.07 -9.72 17.06
N ILE A 95 -1.85 -9.31 17.40
CA ILE A 95 -1.49 -7.92 17.66
C ILE A 95 -0.33 -7.55 16.73
N LYS A 96 -0.45 -6.41 16.07
CA LYS A 96 0.57 -5.90 15.15
C LYS A 96 0.97 -4.50 15.57
N LEU A 97 2.27 -4.20 15.49
CA LEU A 97 2.85 -2.90 15.72
C LEU A 97 3.65 -2.49 14.48
N ASP A 98 3.24 -1.39 13.85
CA ASP A 98 3.94 -0.77 12.72
C ASP A 98 4.55 0.55 13.17
N LEU A 99 5.85 0.72 12.97
CA LEU A 99 6.60 1.91 13.34
C LEU A 99 7.30 2.49 12.11
N GLY A 100 7.29 3.80 12.00
CA GLY A 100 7.97 4.52 10.92
C GLY A 100 8.59 5.83 11.42
N TYR A 101 9.77 6.13 10.91
CA TYR A 101 10.40 7.41 11.05
C TYR A 101 10.90 7.89 9.70
N THR A 102 10.37 9.01 9.23
CA THR A 102 10.74 9.62 7.95
C THR A 102 11.34 10.99 8.20
N LYS A 103 12.53 11.21 7.65
CA LYS A 103 13.19 12.53 7.63
C LYS A 103 13.20 13.06 6.21
N LEU A 104 12.51 14.17 5.98
CA LEU A 104 12.49 14.91 4.73
C LEU A 104 13.47 16.09 4.83
N LYS A 105 14.28 16.31 3.79
CA LYS A 105 15.21 17.44 3.75
C LYS A 105 14.48 18.73 3.43
N SER A 106 15.06 19.87 3.79
CA SER A 106 14.62 21.18 3.31
C SER A 106 14.78 21.32 1.80
N PHE A 107 13.96 22.14 1.17
CA PHE A 107 14.10 22.48 -0.24
C PHE A 107 13.45 23.84 -0.54
N ASN A 108 13.87 24.44 -1.65
CA ASN A 108 13.27 25.65 -2.17
C ASN A 108 12.63 25.38 -3.52
N GLU A 109 11.46 25.97 -3.73
CA GLU A 109 10.82 25.98 -5.03
C GLU A 109 11.62 26.84 -6.02
N LYS A 110 11.57 26.47 -7.30
CA LYS A 110 12.18 27.18 -8.41
C LYS A 110 11.10 27.54 -9.42
N THR A 111 11.22 28.73 -10.01
CA THR A 111 10.33 29.14 -11.09
C THR A 111 10.73 28.50 -12.42
N LEU A 112 9.76 28.31 -13.30
CA LEU A 112 10.03 28.10 -14.72
C LEU A 112 10.32 29.46 -15.39
N LEU A 113 11.02 29.42 -16.53
CA LEU A 113 11.32 30.62 -17.33
C LEU A 113 10.04 31.44 -17.58
N GLY A 114 10.09 32.73 -17.24
CA GLY A 114 8.97 33.65 -17.43
C GLY A 114 8.03 33.80 -16.22
N ASN A 115 8.24 33.05 -15.12
CA ASN A 115 7.47 33.19 -13.88
C ASN A 115 8.24 33.99 -12.82
N THR A 116 7.50 34.59 -11.88
CA THR A 116 8.08 35.35 -10.77
C THR A 116 8.38 34.47 -9.57
N LEU A 117 9.35 34.89 -8.74
CA LEU A 117 9.69 34.20 -7.47
C LEU A 117 8.79 34.63 -6.31
N GLU A 118 7.87 35.56 -6.54
CA GLU A 118 7.03 36.16 -5.48
C GLU A 118 6.21 35.12 -4.72
N ASP A 119 5.73 34.07 -5.44
CA ASP A 119 4.95 33.01 -4.85
C ASP A 119 5.79 31.79 -4.43
N ALA A 120 7.11 31.81 -4.63
CA ALA A 120 7.95 30.67 -4.38
C ALA A 120 8.18 30.46 -2.88
N LEU A 121 8.07 29.18 -2.44
CA LEU A 121 8.21 28.79 -1.05
C LEU A 121 9.52 28.05 -0.81
N GLY A 122 10.11 28.31 0.35
CA GLY A 122 11.10 27.46 0.98
C GLY A 122 10.43 26.60 2.04
N TYR A 123 10.82 25.35 2.14
CA TYR A 123 10.33 24.40 3.12
C TYR A 123 11.49 23.91 3.97
N ASP A 124 11.31 23.93 5.28
CA ASP A 124 12.29 23.38 6.20
C ASP A 124 12.26 21.85 6.27
N ALA A 125 13.30 21.28 6.87
CA ALA A 125 13.39 19.84 7.09
C ALA A 125 12.25 19.38 8.00
N GLN A 126 11.63 18.25 7.69
CA GLN A 126 10.49 17.71 8.42
C GLN A 126 10.78 16.30 8.93
N ASN A 127 10.41 16.02 10.17
CA ASN A 127 10.46 14.71 10.76
C ASN A 127 9.05 14.20 10.99
N ILE A 128 8.75 13.01 10.45
CA ILE A 128 7.45 12.37 10.57
C ILE A 128 7.63 11.06 11.32
N LYS A 129 6.90 10.90 12.41
CA LYS A 129 6.90 9.68 13.24
C LYS A 129 5.53 9.03 13.15
N SER A 130 5.50 7.77 12.76
CA SER A 130 4.28 6.96 12.71
C SER A 130 4.37 5.76 13.65
N ALA A 131 3.27 5.47 14.33
CA ALA A 131 3.14 4.30 15.19
C ALA A 131 1.69 3.84 15.13
N LEU A 132 1.45 2.65 14.55
CA LEU A 132 0.14 2.04 14.44
C LEU A 132 0.13 0.73 15.22
N THR A 133 -0.89 0.54 16.04
CA THR A 133 -1.14 -0.74 16.72
C THR A 133 -2.44 -1.32 16.21
N THR A 134 -2.42 -2.57 15.75
CA THR A 134 -3.60 -3.29 15.29
C THR A 134 -3.86 -4.48 16.19
N ILE A 135 -5.09 -4.61 16.70
CA ILE A 135 -5.61 -5.82 17.31
C ILE A 135 -6.55 -6.43 16.29
N GLY A 136 -6.22 -7.63 15.83
CA GLY A 136 -6.91 -8.30 14.74
C GLY A 136 -7.42 -9.68 15.12
N LEU A 137 -8.51 -10.08 14.50
CA LEU A 137 -9.04 -11.43 14.49
C LEU A 137 -9.30 -11.84 13.06
N LEU A 138 -8.62 -12.89 12.60
CA LEU A 138 -8.90 -13.56 11.33
C LEU A 138 -9.61 -14.89 11.64
N ILE A 139 -10.69 -15.15 10.95
CA ILE A 139 -11.50 -16.38 11.08
C ILE A 139 -11.47 -17.06 9.72
N ASP A 140 -10.99 -18.30 9.67
CA ASP A 140 -10.91 -19.07 8.45
C ASP A 140 -11.72 -20.37 8.59
N THR A 141 -12.45 -20.73 7.54
CA THR A 141 -13.11 -22.04 7.43
C THR A 141 -12.76 -22.66 6.08
N SER A 142 -12.75 -24.01 6.02
CA SER A 142 -12.50 -24.73 4.79
C SER A 142 -13.45 -25.93 4.68
N ASP A 143 -14.31 -25.89 3.68
CA ASP A 143 -15.21 -26.97 3.34
C ASP A 143 -14.70 -27.70 2.10
N LYS A 144 -14.38 -28.99 2.24
CA LYS A 144 -13.96 -29.87 1.14
C LYS A 144 -15.13 -30.72 0.69
N MET A 145 -15.47 -30.59 -0.58
CA MET A 145 -16.46 -31.41 -1.28
C MET A 145 -15.75 -32.26 -2.37
N GLU A 146 -16.43 -33.21 -2.95
CA GLU A 146 -15.81 -34.12 -3.94
C GLU A 146 -15.18 -33.38 -5.14
N ASP A 147 -15.82 -32.30 -5.61
CA ASP A 147 -15.45 -31.59 -6.82
C ASP A 147 -14.89 -30.17 -6.57
N LYS A 148 -14.90 -29.71 -5.31
CA LYS A 148 -14.48 -28.34 -4.96
C LYS A 148 -13.98 -28.19 -3.53
N ILE A 149 -13.15 -27.19 -3.35
CA ILE A 149 -12.74 -26.66 -2.05
C ILE A 149 -13.32 -25.25 -1.94
N PHE A 150 -14.02 -24.98 -0.83
CA PHE A 150 -14.58 -23.68 -0.54
C PHE A 150 -14.03 -23.18 0.79
N ASN A 151 -13.28 -22.07 0.74
CA ASN A 151 -12.73 -21.43 1.91
C ASN A 151 -13.45 -20.11 2.16
N HIS A 152 -13.74 -19.82 3.41
CA HIS A 152 -14.22 -18.52 3.85
C HIS A 152 -13.23 -17.89 4.81
N HIS A 153 -13.08 -16.59 4.76
CA HIS A 153 -12.33 -15.85 5.76
C HIS A 153 -13.05 -14.56 6.16
N GLY A 154 -13.09 -14.34 7.45
CA GLY A 154 -13.61 -13.11 8.04
C GLY A 154 -12.49 -12.39 8.78
N ARG A 155 -12.46 -11.06 8.72
CA ARG A 155 -11.47 -10.24 9.39
C ARG A 155 -12.11 -9.11 10.18
N LEU A 156 -11.63 -8.92 11.41
CA LEU A 156 -11.98 -7.79 12.26
C LEU A 156 -10.70 -7.19 12.81
N ASP A 157 -10.44 -5.91 12.51
CA ASP A 157 -9.28 -5.20 13.05
C ASP A 157 -9.72 -3.92 13.75
N TYR A 158 -9.16 -3.68 14.91
CA TYR A 158 -9.13 -2.38 15.56
C TYR A 158 -7.72 -1.80 15.43
N ILE A 159 -7.61 -0.60 14.87
CA ILE A 159 -6.34 0.05 14.58
C ILE A 159 -6.27 1.35 15.38
N ALA A 160 -5.35 1.41 16.34
CA ALA A 160 -5.03 2.61 17.08
C ALA A 160 -3.84 3.32 16.42
N ASP A 161 -4.04 4.57 16.02
CA ASP A 161 -2.95 5.41 15.52
C ASP A 161 -2.37 6.23 16.68
N LEU A 162 -1.15 5.88 17.06
CA LEU A 162 -0.36 6.51 18.12
C LEU A 162 0.69 7.47 17.55
N SER A 163 0.62 7.77 16.25
CA SER A 163 1.55 8.66 15.57
C SER A 163 1.53 10.06 16.18
N GLN A 164 2.68 10.69 16.20
CA GLN A 164 2.78 12.08 16.64
C GLN A 164 2.41 13.03 15.50
N SER A 165 1.88 14.20 15.86
CA SER A 165 1.74 15.29 14.88
C SER A 165 3.11 15.66 14.31
N SER A 166 3.15 16.07 13.06
CA SER A 166 4.35 16.63 12.45
C SER A 166 4.08 18.06 12.00
N ASP A 167 5.06 18.93 12.21
CA ASP A 167 4.99 20.31 11.79
C ASP A 167 5.68 20.45 10.42
N ALA A 168 5.03 21.15 9.50
CA ALA A 168 5.60 21.55 8.22
C ALA A 168 5.83 23.06 8.25
N GLU A 169 7.07 23.47 8.30
CA GLU A 169 7.47 24.89 8.30
C GLU A 169 7.83 25.32 6.89
N PHE A 170 7.32 26.47 6.49
CA PHE A 170 7.61 27.07 5.18
C PHE A 170 7.58 28.58 5.25
N TYR A 171 8.23 29.21 4.28
CA TYR A 171 8.34 30.66 4.16
C TYR A 171 8.36 31.07 2.69
N TYR A 172 8.00 32.30 2.40
CA TYR A 172 8.20 32.85 1.06
C TYR A 172 9.68 33.16 0.81
N LEU A 173 10.21 32.84 -0.36
CA LEU A 173 11.63 33.09 -0.67
C LEU A 173 12.00 34.55 -0.70
N ASN A 174 11.04 35.46 -0.95
CA ASN A 174 11.20 36.90 -0.90
C ASN A 174 11.05 37.50 0.52
N ASP A 175 10.49 36.71 1.49
CA ASP A 175 10.39 37.08 2.91
C ASP A 175 10.68 35.90 3.80
N GLN A 176 11.96 35.63 4.05
CA GLN A 176 12.39 34.50 4.89
C GLN A 176 12.29 34.81 6.40
N SER A 177 11.91 36.01 6.77
CA SER A 177 11.74 36.39 8.17
C SER A 177 10.40 35.89 8.74
N THR A 178 9.41 35.70 7.88
CA THR A 178 8.07 35.21 8.27
C THR A 178 7.95 33.70 8.03
N ILE A 179 7.99 32.91 9.12
CA ILE A 179 7.86 31.48 9.06
C ILE A 179 6.40 31.08 9.33
N TYR A 180 5.83 30.34 8.42
CA TYR A 180 4.51 29.74 8.55
C TYR A 180 4.64 28.30 9.04
N ASN A 181 3.86 27.94 10.05
CA ASN A 181 3.83 26.59 10.59
C ASN A 181 2.48 25.95 10.30
N TYR A 182 2.50 24.84 9.58
CA TYR A 182 1.33 24.00 9.35
C TYR A 182 1.44 22.71 10.12
N LYS A 183 0.65 22.60 11.18
CA LYS A 183 0.60 21.38 11.98
C LYS A 183 -0.25 20.33 11.30
N VAL A 184 0.39 19.24 10.86
CA VAL A 184 -0.30 18.05 10.38
C VAL A 184 -0.72 17.25 11.61
N ASP A 185 -1.96 17.47 12.05
CA ASP A 185 -2.52 16.76 13.20
C ASP A 185 -3.11 15.43 12.76
N ASN A 186 -2.76 14.38 13.47
CA ASN A 186 -3.33 13.07 13.23
C ASN A 186 -4.69 12.95 13.93
N LYS A 187 -5.76 13.22 13.17
CA LYS A 187 -7.15 13.14 13.66
C LYS A 187 -7.75 11.72 13.60
N LEU A 188 -7.00 10.74 13.06
CA LEU A 188 -7.50 9.39 12.77
C LEU A 188 -7.04 8.37 13.81
N LYS A 189 -7.19 8.68 15.10
CA LYS A 189 -6.59 7.88 16.19
C LYS A 189 -7.19 6.48 16.36
N HIS A 190 -8.43 6.27 15.93
CA HIS A 190 -9.14 5.00 16.09
C HIS A 190 -9.84 4.61 14.80
N ASN A 191 -9.49 3.46 14.27
CA ASN A 191 -10.03 2.96 13.02
C ASN A 191 -10.50 1.53 13.20
N PHE A 192 -11.49 1.14 12.42
CA PHE A 192 -12.02 -0.22 12.38
C PHE A 192 -11.98 -0.73 10.96
N LYS A 193 -11.58 -1.99 10.80
CA LYS A 193 -11.62 -2.70 9.54
C LYS A 193 -12.44 -3.98 9.73
N ILE A 194 -13.40 -4.19 8.85
CA ILE A 194 -14.12 -5.45 8.72
C ILE A 194 -13.97 -5.95 7.30
N GLY A 195 -13.66 -7.22 7.17
CA GLY A 195 -13.52 -7.88 5.89
C GLY A 195 -14.21 -9.22 5.86
N TYR A 196 -14.62 -9.63 4.67
CA TYR A 196 -15.08 -10.97 4.37
C TYR A 196 -14.58 -11.36 2.99
N GLY A 197 -14.09 -12.58 2.87
CA GLY A 197 -13.68 -13.13 1.60
C GLY A 197 -14.03 -14.61 1.49
N PHE A 198 -13.94 -15.09 0.26
CA PHE A 198 -14.09 -16.51 -0.08
C PHE A 198 -13.18 -16.89 -1.23
N ASP A 199 -12.77 -18.14 -1.23
CA ASP A 199 -12.04 -18.79 -2.30
C ASP A 199 -12.74 -20.09 -2.69
N VAL A 200 -13.04 -20.26 -3.96
CA VAL A 200 -13.58 -21.51 -4.52
C VAL A 200 -12.58 -22.05 -5.51
N SER A 201 -12.15 -23.29 -5.31
CA SER A 201 -11.30 -24.02 -6.25
C SER A 201 -12.01 -25.28 -6.72
N LEU A 202 -12.15 -25.44 -8.04
CA LEU A 202 -12.77 -26.59 -8.69
C LEU A 202 -11.69 -27.56 -9.18
N ILE A 203 -11.99 -28.87 -9.14
CA ILE A 203 -11.10 -29.91 -9.70
C ILE A 203 -10.84 -29.67 -11.21
N SER A 204 -11.78 -29.06 -11.92
CA SER A 204 -11.63 -28.67 -13.32
C SER A 204 -10.56 -27.60 -13.59
N GLY A 205 -9.88 -27.11 -12.54
CA GLY A 205 -8.84 -26.08 -12.64
C GLY A 205 -9.35 -24.65 -12.58
N TRP A 206 -10.65 -24.40 -12.45
CA TRP A 206 -11.20 -23.06 -12.23
C TRP A 206 -11.11 -22.66 -10.77
N SER A 207 -10.86 -21.38 -10.55
CA SER A 207 -10.92 -20.76 -9.23
C SER A 207 -11.68 -19.44 -9.27
N LEU A 208 -12.33 -19.11 -8.17
CA LEU A 208 -13.01 -17.82 -7.96
C LEU A 208 -12.65 -17.30 -6.57
N VAL A 209 -12.13 -16.08 -6.50
CA VAL A 209 -11.82 -15.38 -5.25
C VAL A 209 -12.62 -14.11 -5.17
N GLY A 210 -13.24 -13.88 -4.02
CA GLY A 210 -13.94 -12.63 -3.74
C GLY A 210 -13.53 -12.10 -2.37
N ASN A 211 -13.22 -10.81 -2.27
CA ASN A 211 -12.91 -10.13 -1.03
C ASN A 211 -13.64 -8.80 -0.97
N PHE A 212 -14.20 -8.51 0.19
CA PHE A 212 -14.75 -7.22 0.55
C PHE A 212 -14.12 -6.76 1.86
N GLU A 213 -13.60 -5.55 1.89
CA GLU A 213 -13.13 -4.90 3.10
C GLU A 213 -13.79 -3.53 3.25
N ARG A 214 -14.19 -3.20 4.47
CA ARG A 214 -14.63 -1.86 4.85
C ARG A 214 -13.74 -1.32 5.94
N PHE A 215 -13.11 -0.20 5.66
CA PHE A 215 -12.35 0.58 6.62
C PHE A 215 -13.17 1.78 7.06
N LYS A 216 -13.33 1.96 8.37
CA LYS A 216 -14.01 3.10 8.96
C LYS A 216 -13.06 3.86 9.87
N SER A 217 -12.90 5.14 9.59
CA SER A 217 -12.13 6.06 10.43
C SER A 217 -13.05 6.89 11.31
N ASN A 218 -12.72 7.01 12.60
CA ASN A 218 -13.51 7.80 13.54
C ASN A 218 -13.41 9.29 13.16
N GLY A 219 -14.54 9.86 12.73
CA GLY A 219 -14.67 11.29 12.38
C GLY A 219 -14.35 11.68 10.93
N LYS A 220 -13.94 10.74 10.03
CA LYS A 220 -13.55 11.07 8.64
C LYS A 220 -14.11 10.17 7.53
N GLY A 221 -15.17 9.40 7.81
CA GLY A 221 -15.80 8.62 6.76
C GLY A 221 -15.34 7.16 6.70
N HIS A 222 -15.49 6.55 5.55
CA HIS A 222 -15.18 5.15 5.30
C HIS A 222 -14.69 4.96 3.87
N SER A 223 -13.90 3.91 3.64
CA SER A 223 -13.61 3.35 2.32
C SER A 223 -14.09 1.90 2.26
N ASN A 224 -14.42 1.46 1.06
CA ASN A 224 -14.72 0.06 0.76
C ASN A 224 -13.76 -0.40 -0.32
N ASP A 225 -13.23 -1.61 -0.16
CA ASP A 225 -12.38 -2.27 -1.12
C ASP A 225 -13.05 -3.58 -1.53
N ILE A 226 -13.22 -3.79 -2.83
CA ILE A 226 -13.81 -4.99 -3.41
C ILE A 226 -12.78 -5.58 -4.38
N TYR A 227 -12.45 -6.84 -4.20
CA TYR A 227 -11.59 -7.59 -5.08
C TYR A 227 -12.29 -8.84 -5.56
N LEU A 228 -12.25 -9.08 -6.86
CA LEU A 228 -12.73 -10.30 -7.51
C LEU A 228 -11.63 -10.85 -8.41
N SER A 229 -11.44 -12.16 -8.38
CA SER A 229 -10.50 -12.85 -9.27
C SER A 229 -11.12 -14.13 -9.80
N VAL A 230 -10.93 -14.39 -11.08
CA VAL A 230 -11.27 -15.65 -11.74
C VAL A 230 -9.97 -16.22 -12.29
N GLY A 231 -9.62 -17.41 -11.85
CA GLY A 231 -8.44 -18.14 -12.31
C GLY A 231 -8.81 -19.39 -13.10
N TYR A 232 -7.92 -19.80 -14.00
CA TYR A 232 -8.00 -21.07 -14.71
C TYR A 232 -6.62 -21.67 -14.89
N VAL A 233 -6.47 -22.91 -14.44
CA VAL A 233 -5.23 -23.70 -14.51
C VAL A 233 -5.48 -24.90 -15.42
N PRO A 234 -5.28 -24.76 -16.76
CA PRO A 234 -5.51 -25.86 -17.71
C PRO A 234 -4.48 -26.98 -17.55
N THR A 235 -3.29 -26.67 -17.08
CA THR A 235 -2.19 -27.61 -16.83
C THR A 235 -1.38 -27.14 -15.63
N ASP A 236 -0.61 -28.03 -15.01
CA ASP A 236 0.26 -27.70 -13.88
C ASP A 236 1.29 -26.58 -14.19
N LYS A 237 1.50 -26.29 -15.48
CA LYS A 237 2.47 -25.31 -15.96
C LYS A 237 1.86 -23.97 -16.37
N MET A 238 0.56 -23.90 -16.59
CA MET A 238 -0.10 -22.70 -17.11
C MET A 238 -1.22 -22.24 -16.18
N GLU A 239 -1.27 -20.95 -15.92
CA GLU A 239 -2.32 -20.31 -15.12
C GLU A 239 -2.74 -19.00 -15.80
N PHE A 240 -4.04 -18.85 -16.02
CA PHE A 240 -4.68 -17.63 -16.44
C PHE A 240 -5.40 -17.02 -15.25
N ALA A 241 -5.32 -15.70 -15.08
CA ALA A 241 -6.12 -15.02 -14.08
C ALA A 241 -6.65 -13.69 -14.64
N PHE A 242 -7.89 -13.40 -14.28
CA PHE A 242 -8.53 -12.12 -14.48
C PHE A 242 -8.88 -11.56 -13.10
N ASP A 243 -8.32 -10.42 -12.75
CA ASP A 243 -8.51 -9.75 -11.48
C ASP A 243 -9.24 -8.42 -11.70
N MET A 244 -10.10 -8.06 -10.77
CA MET A 244 -10.79 -6.77 -10.77
C MET A 244 -10.77 -6.18 -9.35
N ASN A 245 -10.38 -4.92 -9.24
CA ASN A 245 -10.33 -4.19 -7.98
C ASN A 245 -11.23 -2.95 -8.04
N ASN A 246 -12.14 -2.82 -7.08
CA ASN A 246 -13.10 -1.72 -6.92
C ASN A 246 -13.96 -1.42 -8.18
N PHE A 247 -14.10 -2.40 -9.07
CA PHE A 247 -14.75 -2.23 -10.38
C PHE A 247 -14.10 -1.15 -11.27
N GLU A 248 -12.88 -0.74 -10.95
CA GLU A 248 -12.15 0.31 -11.65
C GLU A 248 -10.95 -0.25 -12.40
N ASN A 249 -10.14 -1.04 -11.70
CA ASN A 249 -8.91 -1.60 -12.23
C ASN A 249 -9.08 -3.09 -12.52
N THR A 250 -8.71 -3.47 -13.72
CA THR A 250 -8.65 -4.88 -14.11
C THR A 250 -7.25 -5.28 -14.48
N ASN A 251 -6.94 -6.54 -14.25
CA ASN A 251 -5.68 -7.14 -14.65
C ASN A 251 -5.93 -8.51 -15.26
N LEU A 252 -5.41 -8.74 -16.45
CA LEU A 252 -5.37 -10.04 -17.09
C LEU A 252 -3.94 -10.56 -17.01
N SER A 253 -3.73 -11.77 -16.52
CA SER A 253 -2.40 -12.36 -16.43
C SER A 253 -2.35 -13.79 -16.93
N LEU A 254 -1.19 -14.13 -17.47
CA LEU A 254 -0.78 -15.47 -17.86
C LEU A 254 0.52 -15.80 -17.16
N THR A 255 0.53 -16.85 -16.36
CA THR A 255 1.74 -17.40 -15.74
C THR A 255 2.11 -18.72 -16.40
N ASN A 256 3.37 -18.85 -16.82
CA ASN A 256 3.93 -20.11 -17.30
C ASN A 256 5.05 -20.55 -16.34
N LYS A 257 4.83 -21.72 -15.70
CA LYS A 257 5.77 -22.32 -14.73
C LYS A 257 6.74 -23.21 -15.49
N LEU A 258 7.95 -22.73 -15.68
CA LEU A 258 9.07 -23.48 -16.26
C LEU A 258 9.91 -24.11 -15.15
N ASP A 259 10.75 -25.08 -15.52
CA ASP A 259 11.46 -25.89 -14.50
C ASP A 259 12.36 -25.04 -13.58
N ARG A 260 13.00 -24.00 -14.12
CA ARG A 260 13.94 -23.13 -13.39
C ARG A 260 13.41 -21.74 -13.09
N PHE A 261 12.36 -21.32 -13.75
CA PHE A 261 11.79 -19.98 -13.57
C PHE A 261 10.31 -19.97 -13.93
N ASP A 262 9.59 -19.02 -13.36
CA ASP A 262 8.21 -18.72 -13.71
C ASP A 262 8.19 -17.42 -14.52
N LEU A 263 7.47 -17.44 -15.63
CA LEU A 263 7.22 -16.27 -16.48
C LEU A 263 5.78 -15.83 -16.31
N LYS A 264 5.57 -14.61 -15.82
CA LYS A 264 4.24 -14.00 -15.73
C LYS A 264 4.17 -12.80 -16.65
N MET A 265 3.21 -12.82 -17.56
CA MET A 265 2.82 -11.67 -18.38
C MET A 265 1.49 -11.14 -17.85
N SER A 266 1.38 -9.83 -17.69
CA SER A 266 0.14 -9.21 -17.23
C SER A 266 -0.14 -7.91 -17.97
N SER A 267 -1.43 -7.59 -18.09
CA SER A 267 -1.91 -6.33 -18.65
C SER A 267 -2.97 -5.76 -17.71
N ASN A 268 -2.86 -4.52 -17.35
CA ASN A 268 -3.82 -3.80 -16.54
C ASN A 268 -4.55 -2.72 -17.32
N TYR A 269 -5.78 -2.46 -16.92
CA TYR A 269 -6.63 -1.41 -17.50
C TYR A 269 -7.50 -0.79 -16.40
N ASN A 270 -7.58 0.56 -16.38
CA ASN A 270 -8.46 1.32 -15.50
C ASN A 270 -9.67 1.85 -16.29
N PHE A 271 -10.87 1.42 -15.91
CA PHE A 271 -12.12 1.79 -16.59
C PHE A 271 -12.64 3.19 -16.24
N LEU A 272 -12.27 3.74 -15.08
CA LEU A 272 -12.79 5.02 -14.59
C LEU A 272 -11.83 6.19 -14.83
N SER A 273 -10.68 5.94 -15.42
CA SER A 273 -9.75 7.02 -15.78
C SER A 273 -10.28 7.79 -17.00
N ASP A 274 -10.37 9.11 -16.89
CA ASP A 274 -10.72 10.01 -18.00
C ASP A 274 -9.70 9.96 -19.14
N ILE A 275 -8.48 9.51 -18.84
CA ILE A 275 -7.41 9.26 -19.81
C ILE A 275 -7.16 7.75 -19.80
N PRO A 276 -7.05 7.08 -20.96
CA PRO A 276 -6.76 5.65 -21.01
C PRO A 276 -5.52 5.32 -20.17
N ASP A 277 -5.73 4.57 -19.09
CA ASP A 277 -4.68 4.11 -18.19
C ASP A 277 -4.56 2.60 -18.35
N TYR A 278 -3.52 2.18 -19.07
CA TYR A 278 -3.24 0.78 -19.35
C TYR A 278 -1.74 0.53 -19.26
N GLY A 279 -1.39 -0.67 -18.84
CA GLY A 279 0.00 -1.10 -18.73
C GLY A 279 0.17 -2.57 -19.09
N ALA A 280 1.39 -2.94 -19.42
CA ALA A 280 1.81 -4.32 -19.56
C ALA A 280 3.08 -4.56 -18.77
N LYS A 281 3.19 -5.75 -18.16
CA LYS A 281 4.32 -6.13 -17.33
C LYS A 281 4.73 -7.56 -17.63
N ILE A 282 6.03 -7.82 -17.59
CA ILE A 282 6.62 -9.15 -17.65
C ILE A 282 7.42 -9.34 -16.38
N ASP A 283 7.10 -10.38 -15.61
CA ASP A 283 7.83 -10.79 -14.42
C ASP A 283 8.51 -12.13 -14.68
N ILE A 284 9.76 -12.25 -14.26
CA ILE A 284 10.52 -13.50 -14.32
C ILE A 284 11.01 -13.77 -12.90
N SER A 285 10.61 -14.90 -12.31
CA SER A 285 11.06 -15.33 -10.99
C SER A 285 11.80 -16.66 -11.07
N GLY A 286 13.02 -16.71 -10.53
CA GLY A 286 13.86 -17.91 -10.51
C GLY A 286 13.58 -18.77 -9.26
N LYS A 287 13.66 -20.08 -9.41
CA LYS A 287 13.66 -21.07 -8.31
C LYS A 287 15.12 -21.49 -8.07
N PHE A 288 15.63 -21.23 -6.87
CA PHE A 288 17.00 -21.57 -6.45
C PHE A 288 16.98 -22.69 -5.42
#